data_fb7cca6bb4251af046287d99c4b9ced8
#
_entry.id   fb7cca6bb4251af046287d99c4b9ced8
#
_cell.length_a   1.000
_cell.length_b   1.000
_cell.length_c   1.000
_cell.angle_alpha   90.00
_cell.angle_beta   90.00
_cell.angle_gamma   90.00
#
_symmetry.space_group_name_H-M   'P 1'
#
loop_
_entity.id
_entity.type
_entity.pdbx_description
1 polymer ?
#
loop_
_entity_poly.entity_id
_entity_poly.type
_entity_poly.pdbx_seq_one_letter_code
_entity_poly.pdbx_strand_id
1 'polypeptide(L)'
;EIAQCLVGSEMCKETDTRPFYSGGNAPYYLVEDSWTPENTSARYPRLSAIHNGNNAYTSSWWLVNGNFLRLKNLQFGYTIPKKILAKANIGLSNVRVYVAGTNLFTFTEFKYCDPEMAIINNGYYPQQKNYSVGLNITF
;
A
#
# COMPACT_ATOMS: atom_id res chain seq x y z
N GLU A 1 12.09 -9.47 19.39
CA GLU A 1 10.87 -9.26 18.61
C GLU A 1 10.64 -7.76 18.45
N ILE A 2 10.61 -7.27 17.23
CA ILE A 2 10.36 -5.85 16.94
C ILE A 2 9.26 -5.78 15.89
N ALA A 3 8.14 -5.17 16.25
CA ALA A 3 7.06 -4.85 15.32
C ALA A 3 6.87 -3.33 15.26
N GLN A 4 6.78 -2.77 14.07
CA GLN A 4 6.48 -1.37 13.84
C GLN A 4 5.25 -1.24 12.95
N CYS A 5 4.24 -0.53 13.43
CA CYS A 5 3.05 -0.19 12.67
C CYS A 5 3.04 1.31 12.37
N LEU A 6 2.61 1.65 11.17
CA LEU A 6 2.27 3.01 10.77
C LEU A 6 0.75 3.13 10.66
N VAL A 7 0.19 4.13 11.33
CA VAL A 7 -1.21 4.54 11.17
C VAL A 7 -1.19 5.92 10.52
N GLY A 8 -1.88 6.05 9.40
CA GLY A 8 -2.03 7.33 8.71
C GLY A 8 -3.49 7.63 8.46
N SER A 9 -3.85 8.90 8.48
CA SER A 9 -5.14 9.39 8.05
C SER A 9 -4.91 10.56 7.12
N GLU A 10 -5.11 10.32 5.84
CA GLU A 10 -5.08 11.37 4.82
C GLU A 10 -6.36 11.33 4.01
N MET A 11 -6.88 12.49 3.71
CA MET A 11 -8.02 12.64 2.82
C MET A 11 -7.46 12.84 1.41
N CYS A 12 -7.38 11.77 0.63
CA CYS A 12 -6.94 11.86 -0.75
C CYS A 12 -7.98 12.59 -1.58
N LYS A 13 -7.62 13.74 -2.11
CA LYS A 13 -8.37 14.37 -3.19
C LYS A 13 -8.09 13.59 -4.46
N GLU A 14 -9.07 12.86 -4.95
CA GLU A 14 -8.98 12.18 -6.25
C GLU A 14 -9.11 13.14 -7.45
N THR A 15 -8.55 14.33 -7.37
CA THR A 15 -8.51 15.21 -8.53
C THR A 15 -7.80 14.58 -9.71
N ASP A 16 -6.94 13.62 -9.45
CA ASP A 16 -6.04 13.00 -10.41
C ASP A 16 -6.54 11.64 -10.95
N THR A 17 -7.55 11.06 -10.31
CA THR A 17 -8.18 9.81 -10.79
C THR A 17 -9.41 10.06 -11.67
N ARG A 18 -9.72 11.32 -11.95
CA ARG A 18 -10.81 11.65 -12.88
C ARG A 18 -10.53 11.09 -14.27
N PRO A 19 -11.56 10.48 -14.92
CA PRO A 19 -11.39 9.94 -16.24
C PRO A 19 -10.97 11.04 -17.23
N PHE A 20 -9.96 10.71 -18.05
CA PHE A 20 -9.42 11.58 -19.11
C PHE A 20 -8.88 12.94 -18.65
N TYR A 21 -8.57 13.09 -17.35
CA TYR A 21 -7.97 14.32 -16.84
C TYR A 21 -6.61 14.56 -17.48
N SER A 22 -6.40 15.77 -17.99
CA SER A 22 -5.12 16.18 -18.62
C SER A 22 -4.63 15.26 -19.75
N GLY A 23 -5.54 14.65 -20.52
CA GLY A 23 -5.18 13.72 -21.59
C GLY A 23 -4.81 12.31 -21.14
N GLY A 24 -5.00 11.99 -19.86
CA GLY A 24 -4.78 10.65 -19.31
C GLY A 24 -5.87 9.65 -19.69
N ASN A 25 -5.67 8.40 -19.30
CA ASN A 25 -6.63 7.32 -19.47
C ASN A 25 -7.66 7.30 -18.34
N ALA A 26 -8.77 6.61 -18.56
CA ALA A 26 -9.74 6.30 -17.52
C ALA A 26 -9.37 4.95 -16.86
N PRO A 27 -9.32 4.86 -15.52
CA PRO A 27 -9.21 3.58 -14.84
C PRO A 27 -10.40 2.69 -15.15
N TYR A 28 -10.16 1.38 -15.30
CA TYR A 28 -11.17 0.41 -15.72
C TYR A 28 -12.43 0.41 -14.84
N TYR A 29 -12.26 0.52 -13.52
CA TYR A 29 -13.39 0.54 -12.58
C TYR A 29 -14.32 1.75 -12.76
N LEU A 30 -13.82 2.89 -13.27
CA LEU A 30 -14.65 4.04 -13.60
C LEU A 30 -15.43 3.81 -14.90
N VAL A 31 -14.86 3.05 -15.84
CA VAL A 31 -15.51 2.70 -17.09
C VAL A 31 -16.62 1.69 -16.86
N GLU A 32 -16.33 0.66 -16.06
CA GLU A 32 -17.24 -0.46 -15.79
C GLU A 32 -18.54 0.01 -15.08
N ASP A 33 -18.41 0.90 -14.11
CA ASP A 33 -19.56 1.41 -13.32
C ASP A 33 -19.88 2.89 -13.63
N SER A 34 -19.72 3.29 -14.88
CA SER A 34 -20.11 4.62 -15.37
C SER A 34 -21.56 4.65 -15.85
N TRP A 35 -22.19 5.80 -15.70
CA TRP A 35 -23.55 6.01 -16.17
C TRP A 35 -23.62 5.89 -17.70
N THR A 36 -24.52 5.04 -18.17
CA THR A 36 -24.92 4.90 -19.56
C THR A 36 -26.45 4.80 -19.64
N PRO A 37 -27.09 4.97 -20.80
CA PRO A 37 -28.54 4.76 -20.95
C PRO A 37 -28.98 3.35 -20.50
N GLU A 38 -28.11 2.36 -20.63
CA GLU A 38 -28.34 0.96 -20.24
C GLU A 38 -28.03 0.72 -18.75
N ASN A 39 -27.18 1.55 -18.14
CA ASN A 39 -26.81 1.46 -16.72
C ASN A 39 -27.08 2.79 -16.00
N THR A 40 -28.36 3.07 -15.74
CA THR A 40 -28.80 4.31 -15.10
C THR A 40 -28.56 4.35 -13.59
N SER A 41 -28.28 3.22 -12.95
CA SER A 41 -27.98 3.09 -11.52
C SER A 41 -26.49 3.09 -11.20
N ALA A 42 -25.64 3.40 -12.18
CA ALA A 42 -24.19 3.43 -12.01
C ALA A 42 -23.73 4.39 -10.92
N ARG A 43 -22.66 4.02 -10.24
CA ARG A 43 -22.05 4.83 -9.18
C ARG A 43 -21.34 6.08 -9.72
N TYR A 44 -20.70 5.97 -10.89
CA TYR A 44 -19.93 7.05 -11.48
C TYR A 44 -20.71 7.80 -12.57
N PRO A 45 -20.46 9.10 -12.73
CA PRO A 45 -21.13 9.87 -13.76
C PRO A 45 -20.69 9.42 -15.15
N ARG A 46 -21.45 9.87 -16.16
CA ARG A 46 -21.13 9.62 -17.57
C ARG A 46 -19.69 10.06 -17.90
N LEU A 47 -18.94 9.18 -18.53
CA LEU A 47 -17.60 9.48 -19.00
C LEU A 47 -17.63 10.50 -20.14
N SER A 48 -16.72 11.47 -20.09
CA SER A 48 -16.57 12.49 -21.13
C SER A 48 -15.08 12.84 -21.28
N ALA A 49 -14.61 12.85 -22.52
CA ALA A 49 -13.27 13.34 -22.84
C ALA A 49 -13.18 14.89 -22.80
N ILE A 50 -14.33 15.58 -22.73
CA ILE A 50 -14.39 17.03 -22.71
C ILE A 50 -14.52 17.51 -21.27
N HIS A 51 -13.56 18.30 -20.80
CA HIS A 51 -13.46 18.77 -19.41
C HIS A 51 -14.43 19.91 -19.03
N ASN A 52 -15.42 20.20 -19.83
CA ASN A 52 -16.30 21.35 -19.63
C ASN A 52 -17.58 21.05 -18.82
N GLY A 53 -17.65 19.89 -18.18
CA GLY A 53 -18.80 19.48 -17.39
C GLY A 53 -18.65 19.74 -15.89
N ASN A 54 -19.77 19.80 -15.17
CA ASN A 54 -19.81 19.91 -13.71
C ASN A 54 -18.99 18.80 -13.00
N ASN A 55 -18.85 17.66 -13.63
CA ASN A 55 -18.07 16.52 -13.10
C ASN A 55 -16.56 16.78 -13.09
N ALA A 56 -16.07 17.81 -13.78
CA ALA A 56 -14.68 18.20 -13.79
C ALA A 56 -14.28 19.09 -12.60
N TYR A 57 -15.23 19.63 -11.85
CA TYR A 57 -14.94 20.46 -10.69
C TYR A 57 -14.59 19.63 -9.46
N THR A 58 -13.71 20.16 -8.62
CA THR A 58 -13.40 19.56 -7.31
C THR A 58 -14.64 19.60 -6.43
N SER A 59 -15.08 18.43 -5.98
CA SER A 59 -16.26 18.29 -5.13
C SER A 59 -16.04 17.21 -4.08
N SER A 60 -16.91 17.18 -3.07
CA SER A 60 -16.89 16.12 -2.04
C SER A 60 -17.16 14.72 -2.62
N TRP A 61 -17.76 14.63 -3.80
CA TRP A 61 -17.98 13.39 -4.52
C TRP A 61 -16.67 12.64 -4.82
N TRP A 62 -15.60 13.37 -5.13
CA TRP A 62 -14.28 12.83 -5.46
C TRP A 62 -13.37 12.61 -4.25
N LEU A 63 -13.90 12.83 -3.04
CA LEU A 63 -13.15 12.57 -1.82
C LEU A 63 -13.25 11.10 -1.45
N VAL A 64 -12.13 10.48 -1.20
CA VAL A 64 -12.03 9.10 -0.74
C VAL A 64 -11.41 9.07 0.65
N ASN A 65 -11.87 8.14 1.48
CA ASN A 65 -11.31 7.92 2.80
C ASN A 65 -9.89 7.33 2.64
N GLY A 66 -8.90 8.13 2.97
CA GLY A 66 -7.47 7.75 2.92
C GLY A 66 -6.94 7.13 4.21
N ASN A 67 -7.79 6.78 5.17
CA ASN A 67 -7.34 6.14 6.41
C ASN A 67 -6.72 4.78 6.12
N PHE A 68 -5.58 4.51 6.74
CA PHE A 68 -4.92 3.23 6.61
C PHE A 68 -4.15 2.82 7.86
N LEU A 69 -3.96 1.52 8.01
CA LEU A 69 -3.08 0.88 8.98
C LEU A 69 -2.11 -0.02 8.23
N ARG A 70 -0.80 0.23 8.37
CA ARG A 70 0.23 -0.57 7.71
C ARG A 70 1.18 -1.20 8.73
N LEU A 71 1.38 -2.51 8.61
CA LEU A 71 2.45 -3.22 9.30
C LEU A 71 3.74 -3.05 8.50
N LYS A 72 4.54 -2.04 8.88
CA LYS A 72 5.76 -1.66 8.15
C LYS A 72 6.90 -2.63 8.35
N ASN A 73 7.19 -3.00 9.60
CA ASN A 73 8.30 -3.87 9.93
C ASN A 73 7.86 -4.90 10.94
N LEU A 74 8.20 -6.14 10.66
CA LEU A 74 8.03 -7.25 11.57
C LEU A 74 9.28 -8.11 11.52
N GLN A 75 9.92 -8.32 12.66
CA GLN A 75 11.11 -9.17 12.75
C GLN A 75 10.96 -10.16 13.90
N PHE A 76 11.16 -11.42 13.57
CA PHE A 76 11.27 -12.50 14.54
C PHE A 76 12.70 -13.02 14.53
N GLY A 77 13.34 -13.05 15.69
CA GLY A 77 14.69 -13.61 15.84
C GLY A 77 14.74 -14.60 16.99
N TYR A 78 15.43 -15.70 16.75
CA TYR A 78 15.72 -16.70 17.76
C TYR A 78 17.22 -16.85 17.94
N THR A 79 17.68 -16.70 19.18
CA THR A 79 19.08 -16.90 19.55
C THR A 79 19.23 -18.28 20.16
N ILE A 80 20.11 -19.09 19.59
CA ILE A 80 20.38 -20.46 20.08
C ILE A 80 21.04 -20.39 21.45
N PRO A 81 20.49 -21.06 22.46
CA PRO A 81 21.10 -21.08 23.81
C PRO A 81 22.53 -21.59 23.81
N LYS A 82 23.39 -20.93 24.57
CA LYS A 82 24.83 -21.28 24.70
C LYS A 82 25.05 -22.73 25.08
N LYS A 83 24.15 -23.34 25.87
CA LYS A 83 24.24 -24.76 26.27
C LYS A 83 24.22 -25.71 25.06
N ILE A 84 23.46 -25.38 24.02
CA ILE A 84 23.37 -26.20 22.79
C ILE A 84 24.65 -26.01 21.97
N LEU A 85 25.11 -24.74 21.84
CA LEU A 85 26.34 -24.42 21.10
C LEU A 85 27.59 -25.09 21.75
N ALA A 86 27.69 -25.06 23.07
CA ALA A 86 28.76 -25.71 23.80
C ALA A 86 28.78 -27.25 23.60
N LYS A 87 27.60 -27.87 23.52
CA LYS A 87 27.48 -29.32 23.27
C LYS A 87 27.92 -29.70 21.84
N ALA A 88 27.76 -28.80 20.89
CA ALA A 88 28.17 -29.01 19.50
C ALA A 88 29.68 -28.85 19.27
N ASN A 89 30.42 -28.28 20.23
CA ASN A 89 31.91 -28.12 20.24
C ASN A 89 32.47 -27.44 18.96
N ILE A 90 31.73 -26.49 18.37
CA ILE A 90 32.07 -25.89 17.06
C ILE A 90 32.81 -24.55 17.22
N GLY A 91 33.11 -24.13 18.46
CA GLY A 91 33.80 -22.86 18.75
C GLY A 91 32.93 -21.60 18.51
N LEU A 92 31.62 -21.77 18.39
CA LEU A 92 30.67 -20.67 18.19
C LEU A 92 30.23 -20.12 19.55
N SER A 93 30.34 -18.79 19.71
CA SER A 93 29.91 -18.11 20.93
C SER A 93 28.43 -17.65 20.87
N ASN A 94 27.92 -17.32 19.68
CA ASN A 94 26.52 -16.94 19.52
C ASN A 94 26.02 -17.25 18.11
N VAL A 95 24.78 -17.76 18.00
CA VAL A 95 24.10 -17.98 16.73
C VAL A 95 22.67 -17.45 16.86
N ARG A 96 22.30 -16.52 15.99
CA ARG A 96 20.95 -15.96 15.92
C ARG A 96 20.40 -16.10 14.51
N VAL A 97 19.25 -16.73 14.39
CA VAL A 97 18.46 -16.80 13.15
C VAL A 97 17.34 -15.77 13.24
N TYR A 98 17.09 -15.02 12.18
CA TYR A 98 15.97 -14.09 12.15
C TYR A 98 15.28 -14.10 10.80
N VAL A 99 13.98 -13.82 10.85
CA VAL A 99 13.13 -13.57 9.69
C VAL A 99 12.55 -12.16 9.84
N ALA A 100 12.66 -11.37 8.81
CA ALA A 100 12.13 -10.03 8.80
C ALA A 100 11.26 -9.80 7.56
N GLY A 101 10.21 -9.01 7.73
CA GLY A 101 9.35 -8.60 6.66
C GLY A 101 9.03 -7.11 6.73
N THR A 102 8.98 -6.45 5.58
CA THR A 102 8.61 -5.04 5.49
C THR A 102 7.37 -4.87 4.62
N ASN A 103 6.51 -3.91 4.99
CA ASN A 103 5.25 -3.60 4.30
C ASN A 103 4.33 -4.81 4.11
N LEU A 104 4.20 -5.66 5.13
CA LEU A 104 3.54 -6.96 5.03
C LEU A 104 2.04 -6.84 4.75
N PHE A 105 1.37 -5.98 5.50
CA PHE A 105 -0.08 -5.81 5.41
C PHE A 105 -0.44 -4.33 5.46
N THR A 106 -1.39 -3.94 4.60
CA THR A 106 -2.02 -2.62 4.62
C THR A 106 -3.52 -2.81 4.67
N PHE A 107 -4.14 -2.27 5.70
CA PHE A 107 -5.59 -2.22 5.84
C PHE A 107 -6.05 -0.83 5.45
N THR A 108 -6.85 -0.72 4.40
CA THR A 108 -7.38 0.53 3.87
C THR A 108 -8.65 0.26 3.07
N GLU A 109 -9.54 1.23 3.04
CA GLU A 109 -10.69 1.25 2.13
C GLU A 109 -10.28 1.67 0.71
N PHE A 110 -9.14 2.36 0.59
CA PHE A 110 -8.60 2.84 -0.67
C PHE A 110 -7.87 1.71 -1.42
N LYS A 111 -8.54 1.12 -2.42
CA LYS A 111 -8.06 -0.09 -3.10
C LYS A 111 -7.22 0.15 -4.35
N TYR A 112 -7.28 1.35 -4.90
CA TYR A 112 -6.76 1.63 -6.24
C TYR A 112 -5.33 2.17 -6.28
N CYS A 113 -4.88 2.73 -5.17
CA CYS A 113 -3.53 3.28 -5.02
C CYS A 113 -2.98 2.97 -3.63
N ASP A 114 -1.69 3.25 -3.43
CA ASP A 114 -1.11 3.19 -2.09
C ASP A 114 -1.61 4.38 -1.26
N PRO A 115 -2.24 4.17 -0.10
CA PRO A 115 -2.79 5.27 0.71
C PRO A 115 -1.71 6.21 1.27
N GLU A 116 -0.44 5.83 1.24
CA GLU A 116 0.70 6.65 1.66
C GLU A 116 1.20 7.58 0.53
N MET A 117 0.57 7.52 -0.65
CA MET A 117 0.93 8.38 -1.78
C MET A 117 0.38 9.79 -1.60
N ALA A 118 1.29 10.76 -1.55
CA ALA A 118 0.91 12.17 -1.46
C ALA A 118 0.29 12.71 -2.75
N ILE A 119 0.69 12.18 -3.92
CA ILE A 119 0.25 12.65 -5.25
C ILE A 119 0.21 11.45 -6.20
N ILE A 120 -0.95 11.13 -6.73
CA ILE A 120 -1.19 9.95 -7.57
C ILE A 120 -0.47 10.04 -8.93
N ASN A 121 -0.36 11.24 -9.50
CA ASN A 121 0.14 11.44 -10.88
C ASN A 121 1.66 11.65 -11.02
N ASN A 122 2.44 11.67 -9.95
CA ASN A 122 3.88 11.92 -10.05
C ASN A 122 4.74 10.67 -10.27
N GLY A 123 4.16 9.60 -10.84
CA GLY A 123 4.91 8.39 -11.14
C GLY A 123 5.47 7.70 -9.89
N TYR A 124 4.74 7.74 -8.80
CA TYR A 124 5.14 7.10 -7.55
C TYR A 124 5.27 5.59 -7.73
N TYR A 125 6.38 5.06 -7.31
CA TYR A 125 6.61 3.62 -7.32
C TYR A 125 5.86 2.95 -6.16
N PRO A 126 5.02 1.92 -6.40
CA PRO A 126 4.26 1.27 -5.34
C PRO A 126 5.19 0.63 -4.32
N GLN A 127 4.82 0.72 -3.04
CA GLN A 127 5.55 0.15 -1.93
C GLN A 127 5.66 -1.37 -2.08
N GLN A 128 6.88 -1.88 -2.09
CA GLN A 128 7.14 -3.31 -2.22
C GLN A 128 7.06 -4.01 -0.85
N LYS A 129 6.61 -5.25 -0.87
CA LYS A 129 6.72 -6.17 0.26
C LYS A 129 8.06 -6.88 0.16
N ASN A 130 8.84 -6.83 1.23
CA ASN A 130 10.12 -7.53 1.28
C ASN A 130 10.09 -8.57 2.39
N TYR A 131 10.67 -9.70 2.11
CA TYR A 131 10.90 -10.78 3.07
C TYR A 131 12.39 -11.09 3.10
N SER A 132 12.96 -11.15 4.27
CA SER A 132 14.38 -11.46 4.46
C SER A 132 14.56 -12.50 5.55
N VAL A 133 15.54 -13.38 5.34
CA VAL A 133 15.99 -14.34 6.32
C VAL A 133 17.48 -14.10 6.54
N GLY A 134 17.89 -14.00 7.77
CA GLY A 134 19.28 -13.74 8.10
C GLY A 134 19.80 -14.63 9.21
N LEU A 135 21.11 -14.82 9.22
CA LEU A 135 21.84 -15.59 10.18
C LEU A 135 23.02 -14.76 10.69
N ASN A 136 23.07 -14.54 12.00
CA ASN A 136 24.21 -13.91 12.66
C ASN A 136 24.99 -14.97 13.44
N ILE A 137 26.27 -15.12 13.13
CA ILE A 137 27.17 -16.05 13.77
C ILE A 137 28.33 -15.26 14.40
N THR A 138 28.61 -15.52 15.65
CA THR A 138 29.77 -14.96 16.37
C THR A 138 30.64 -16.12 16.86
N PHE A 139 31.89 -16.03 16.54
CA PHE A 139 32.92 -17.02 16.94
C PHE A 139 33.58 -16.65 18.27
#